data_ab83fc42845c50fb718e4f76f40db414
#
_entry.id   ab83fc42845c50fb718e4f76f40db414
#
_cell.length_a   1.000
_cell.length_b   1.000
_cell.length_c   1.000
_cell.angle_alpha   90.00
_cell.angle_beta   90.00
_cell.angle_gamma   90.00
#
_symmetry.space_group_name_H-M   'P 1'
#
loop_
_entity.id
_entity.type
_entity.pdbx_description
1 polymer ?
#
loop_
_entity_poly.entity_id
_entity_poly.type
_entity_poly.pdbx_seq_one_letter_code
_entity_poly.pdbx_strand_id
1 'polypeptide(L)'
;VAQPASTSRFDIAYRIAMPDPTAHLFDVHLHVANVNEDVVRLQMPVWSPGRYARFDFARTVQDLTISGPDGVAMKWERENGSLWRVSLAGAHSLDAHYRVYANTLSGTFSVLDTAHANWNGASVFLYVVDHKQDPVTLHIDVPAGWHVVNGDARATDQTDYRFENYDRLIDTPTEVAPALMVDTFHLDNRIYRTMVHHNGQSTPVQRRRFVGDVEKIVRYENTVFGPPPLEMYTFVFNIGYAGGDGMEHLYSTQIINRHPWRDEDTPLAGIGTAAHEYFHVWNVKRVRPLALGPFDYTREQYQPSLWVAEGWTQYYGQIALYRAGVLSPAGLYPMIANAIVRPNLTDPGRKEVSARMSSFEAPFWDGAQPGYDVNPSSFFSYYTKGAGLALYLDLLIRSRSQNARSLDDAFRNLRRLSWEQANASYYLQGRGYTEDDVERAVSEAAGTDLHDWFTRHVGGVEDPDFDEALGWLGLRLVRGANEWSIVEVPNATAAQLRLRAGWVSGKSS
;
A
#
# COMPACT_ATOMS: atom_id res chain seq x y z
N VAL A 1 2.73 -2.45 -26.89
CA VAL A 1 2.82 -3.68 -27.69
C VAL A 1 3.36 -4.74 -26.74
N ALA A 2 2.53 -5.73 -26.37
CA ALA A 2 2.99 -6.85 -25.56
C ALA A 2 4.03 -7.64 -26.38
N GLN A 3 5.25 -7.79 -25.82
CA GLN A 3 6.23 -8.72 -26.36
C GLN A 3 5.70 -10.17 -26.22
N PRO A 4 5.94 -11.04 -27.20
CA PRO A 4 5.59 -12.44 -27.03
C PRO A 4 6.40 -13.02 -25.86
N ALA A 5 5.73 -13.66 -24.91
CA ALA A 5 6.38 -14.36 -23.82
C ALA A 5 7.33 -15.42 -24.40
N SER A 6 8.55 -15.49 -23.86
CA SER A 6 9.48 -16.59 -24.13
C SER A 6 8.77 -17.92 -23.87
N THR A 7 8.93 -18.89 -24.76
CA THR A 7 8.23 -20.19 -24.69
C THR A 7 8.90 -21.16 -23.70
N SER A 8 10.07 -20.84 -23.18
CA SER A 8 10.81 -21.64 -22.19
C SER A 8 10.81 -20.95 -20.82
N ARG A 9 10.57 -21.72 -19.76
CA ARG A 9 10.70 -21.26 -18.37
C ARG A 9 12.13 -21.38 -17.91
N PHE A 10 12.62 -20.33 -17.21
CA PHE A 10 13.87 -20.40 -16.48
C PHE A 10 13.62 -20.95 -15.06
N ASP A 11 14.64 -21.59 -14.50
CA ASP A 11 14.66 -21.93 -13.09
C ASP A 11 15.42 -20.82 -12.36
N ILE A 12 14.70 -20.06 -11.52
CA ILE A 12 15.22 -18.87 -10.85
C ILE A 12 15.21 -19.09 -9.34
N ALA A 13 16.39 -19.01 -8.71
CA ALA A 13 16.56 -19.20 -7.30
C ALA A 13 17.35 -18.06 -6.65
N TYR A 14 16.81 -17.54 -5.54
CA TYR A 14 17.49 -16.53 -4.72
C TYR A 14 17.93 -17.12 -3.39
N ARG A 15 19.05 -16.61 -2.89
CA ARG A 15 19.50 -16.81 -1.53
C ARG A 15 19.89 -15.45 -0.96
N ILE A 16 19.45 -15.15 0.26
CA ILE A 16 19.83 -13.93 0.99
C ILE A 16 20.45 -14.32 2.33
N ALA A 17 21.58 -13.71 2.66
CA ALA A 17 22.29 -13.94 3.90
C ALA A 17 22.67 -12.62 4.60
N MET A 18 22.90 -12.71 5.89
CA MET A 18 23.23 -11.60 6.79
C MET A 18 24.50 -11.94 7.58
N PRO A 19 25.67 -12.10 6.90
CA PRO A 19 26.90 -12.62 7.53
C PRO A 19 27.47 -11.68 8.59
N ASP A 20 27.30 -10.38 8.41
CA ASP A 20 27.71 -9.33 9.35
C ASP A 20 26.65 -8.21 9.40
N PRO A 21 25.70 -8.28 10.34
CA PRO A 21 24.68 -7.24 10.49
C PRO A 21 25.23 -5.83 10.75
N THR A 22 26.44 -5.70 11.30
CA THR A 22 27.05 -4.39 11.56
C THR A 22 27.50 -3.66 10.30
N ALA A 23 27.72 -4.41 9.22
CA ALA A 23 28.10 -3.86 7.93
C ALA A 23 26.91 -3.30 7.13
N HIS A 24 25.66 -3.56 7.55
CA HIS A 24 24.44 -3.18 6.84
C HIS A 24 24.39 -3.73 5.41
N LEU A 25 24.96 -4.90 5.14
CA LEU A 25 25.06 -5.50 3.82
C LEU A 25 24.37 -6.85 3.80
N PHE A 26 23.28 -6.95 3.04
CA PHE A 26 22.77 -8.24 2.60
C PHE A 26 23.73 -8.85 1.58
N ASP A 27 23.97 -10.13 1.69
CA ASP A 27 24.66 -10.94 0.70
C ASP A 27 23.62 -11.71 -0.12
N VAL A 28 23.57 -11.47 -1.44
CA VAL A 28 22.49 -11.98 -2.30
C VAL A 28 23.08 -12.80 -3.44
N HIS A 29 22.58 -14.01 -3.60
CA HIS A 29 22.86 -14.88 -4.75
C HIS A 29 21.61 -15.06 -5.58
N LEU A 30 21.73 -14.90 -6.89
CA LEU A 30 20.72 -15.19 -7.89
C LEU A 30 21.28 -16.26 -8.82
N HIS A 31 20.68 -17.45 -8.80
CA HIS A 31 20.95 -18.53 -9.73
C HIS A 31 19.86 -18.58 -10.80
N VAL A 32 20.26 -18.63 -12.06
CA VAL A 32 19.35 -18.76 -13.21
C VAL A 32 19.80 -19.93 -14.06
N ALA A 33 18.93 -20.91 -14.26
CA ALA A 33 19.21 -22.10 -15.07
C ALA A 33 18.13 -22.33 -16.16
N ASN A 34 18.37 -23.33 -17.00
CA ASN A 34 17.55 -23.64 -18.17
C ASN A 34 17.48 -22.48 -19.17
N VAL A 35 18.55 -21.68 -19.25
CA VAL A 35 18.65 -20.55 -20.15
C VAL A 35 18.93 -21.06 -21.56
N ASN A 36 18.16 -20.62 -22.53
CA ASN A 36 18.31 -20.94 -23.94
C ASN A 36 18.55 -19.69 -24.81
N GLU A 37 18.99 -18.62 -24.18
CA GLU A 37 19.28 -17.34 -24.80
C GLU A 37 20.80 -17.07 -24.74
N ASP A 38 21.34 -16.34 -25.71
CA ASP A 38 22.75 -15.94 -25.71
C ASP A 38 23.05 -14.79 -24.75
N VAL A 39 22.01 -14.07 -24.36
CA VAL A 39 22.09 -12.86 -23.54
C VAL A 39 20.97 -12.87 -22.50
N VAL A 40 21.33 -12.68 -21.24
CA VAL A 40 20.39 -12.43 -20.16
C VAL A 40 20.53 -10.99 -19.67
N ARG A 41 19.41 -10.35 -19.38
CA ARG A 41 19.36 -9.02 -18.77
C ARG A 41 18.87 -9.13 -17.34
N LEU A 42 19.68 -8.63 -16.41
CA LEU A 42 19.32 -8.52 -14.99
C LEU A 42 18.96 -7.08 -14.69
N GLN A 43 17.79 -6.85 -14.11
CA GLN A 43 17.25 -5.52 -13.83
C GLN A 43 16.97 -5.35 -12.34
N MET A 44 17.44 -4.25 -11.73
CA MET A 44 16.93 -3.79 -10.45
C MET A 44 15.69 -2.92 -10.71
N PRO A 45 14.57 -3.11 -9.99
CA PRO A 45 13.42 -2.23 -10.10
C PRO A 45 13.79 -0.76 -9.86
N VAL A 46 13.08 0.15 -10.53
CA VAL A 46 13.22 1.60 -10.29
C VAL A 46 12.03 2.16 -9.53
N TRP A 47 11.06 1.33 -9.20
CA TRP A 47 9.93 1.64 -8.33
C TRP A 47 9.37 0.34 -7.73
N SER A 48 8.46 0.46 -6.78
CA SER A 48 7.80 -0.66 -6.09
C SER A 48 6.29 -0.44 -6.07
N PRO A 49 5.45 -1.48 -6.29
CA PRO A 49 4.00 -1.36 -6.07
C PRO A 49 3.71 -0.91 -4.64
N GLY A 50 2.83 0.11 -4.51
CA GLY A 50 2.58 0.81 -3.26
C GLY A 50 3.42 2.08 -3.08
N ARG A 51 4.38 2.33 -3.98
CA ARG A 51 5.13 3.59 -4.09
C ARG A 51 5.00 4.16 -5.48
N TYR A 52 4.84 5.46 -5.57
CA TYR A 52 4.50 6.11 -6.84
C TYR A 52 5.64 6.96 -7.40
N ALA A 53 6.78 7.02 -6.70
CA ALA A 53 7.99 7.70 -7.12
C ALA A 53 8.99 6.74 -7.78
N ARG A 54 9.96 7.34 -8.49
CA ARG A 54 11.13 6.63 -8.99
C ARG A 54 12.19 6.56 -7.91
N PHE A 55 12.74 5.36 -7.70
CA PHE A 55 13.85 5.10 -6.77
C PHE A 55 15.04 4.50 -7.51
N ASP A 56 16.25 4.93 -7.17
CA ASP A 56 17.48 4.37 -7.73
C ASP A 56 18.00 3.21 -6.85
N PHE A 57 17.21 2.14 -6.70
CA PHE A 57 17.59 0.98 -5.86
C PHE A 57 18.94 0.37 -6.29
N ALA A 58 19.26 0.39 -7.58
CA ALA A 58 20.52 -0.11 -8.10
C ALA A 58 21.78 0.60 -7.54
N ARG A 59 21.63 1.78 -6.89
CA ARG A 59 22.74 2.49 -6.22
C ARG A 59 23.26 1.75 -4.98
N THR A 60 22.43 0.90 -4.37
CA THR A 60 22.78 0.12 -3.17
C THR A 60 23.45 -1.20 -3.51
N VAL A 61 23.45 -1.61 -4.79
CA VAL A 61 24.09 -2.84 -5.27
C VAL A 61 25.61 -2.65 -5.33
N GLN A 62 26.34 -3.53 -4.66
CA GLN A 62 27.80 -3.52 -4.57
C GLN A 62 28.37 -4.88 -4.98
N ASP A 63 29.62 -4.88 -5.45
CA ASP A 63 30.45 -6.05 -5.70
C ASP A 63 29.80 -7.13 -6.59
N LEU A 64 29.00 -6.70 -7.59
CA LEU A 64 28.38 -7.62 -8.52
C LEU A 64 29.43 -8.42 -9.28
N THR A 65 29.33 -9.74 -9.14
CA THR A 65 30.09 -10.71 -9.93
C THR A 65 29.11 -11.67 -10.61
N ILE A 66 29.41 -12.09 -11.83
CA ILE A 66 28.58 -13.04 -12.58
C ILE A 66 29.49 -14.13 -13.12
N SER A 67 29.13 -15.39 -12.87
CA SER A 67 29.86 -16.54 -13.31
C SER A 67 28.96 -17.58 -13.99
N GLY A 68 29.57 -18.44 -14.79
CA GLY A 68 28.91 -19.60 -15.37
C GLY A 68 28.95 -20.82 -14.44
N PRO A 69 28.44 -21.98 -14.90
CA PRO A 69 28.36 -23.21 -14.10
C PRO A 69 29.70 -23.69 -13.61
N ASP A 70 30.82 -23.37 -14.32
CA ASP A 70 32.19 -23.74 -13.94
C ASP A 70 32.85 -22.74 -12.98
N GLY A 71 32.11 -21.74 -12.49
CA GLY A 71 32.65 -20.64 -11.71
C GLY A 71 33.50 -19.65 -12.51
N VAL A 72 33.54 -19.79 -13.83
CA VAL A 72 34.26 -18.87 -14.72
C VAL A 72 33.49 -17.57 -14.88
N ALA A 73 34.19 -16.45 -14.69
CA ALA A 73 33.59 -15.13 -14.82
C ALA A 73 33.01 -14.91 -16.23
N MET A 74 31.73 -14.47 -16.27
CA MET A 74 31.04 -14.11 -17.50
C MET A 74 31.27 -12.64 -17.84
N LYS A 75 31.23 -12.34 -19.14
CA LYS A 75 31.26 -10.96 -19.62
C LYS A 75 29.90 -10.32 -19.39
N TRP A 76 29.89 -9.20 -18.70
CA TRP A 76 28.69 -8.37 -18.53
C TRP A 76 29.03 -6.89 -18.68
N GLU A 77 28.01 -6.10 -18.97
CA GLU A 77 28.09 -4.66 -19.09
C GLU A 77 26.84 -4.02 -18.49
N ARG A 78 26.98 -2.80 -17.98
CA ARG A 78 25.86 -2.02 -17.46
C ARG A 78 25.24 -1.19 -18.60
N GLU A 79 24.04 -1.57 -19.05
CA GLU A 79 23.35 -0.87 -20.15
C GLU A 79 22.78 0.50 -19.70
N ASN A 80 22.36 0.61 -18.44
CA ASN A 80 21.90 1.86 -17.84
C ASN A 80 22.04 1.83 -16.29
N GLY A 81 21.43 2.80 -15.58
CA GLY A 81 21.54 2.92 -14.13
C GLY A 81 21.09 1.69 -13.34
N SER A 82 20.21 0.85 -13.90
CA SER A 82 19.56 -0.26 -13.20
C SER A 82 19.54 -1.58 -13.95
N LEU A 83 20.19 -1.66 -15.14
CA LEU A 83 20.14 -2.81 -16.03
C LEU A 83 21.54 -3.31 -16.37
N TRP A 84 21.78 -4.63 -16.20
CA TRP A 84 23.01 -5.33 -16.55
C TRP A 84 22.75 -6.37 -17.64
N ARG A 85 23.54 -6.33 -18.69
CA ARG A 85 23.51 -7.26 -19.81
C ARG A 85 24.62 -8.28 -19.64
N VAL A 86 24.28 -9.57 -19.65
CA VAL A 86 25.19 -10.69 -19.44
C VAL A 86 25.27 -11.52 -20.72
N SER A 87 26.47 -11.79 -21.22
CA SER A 87 26.69 -12.70 -22.34
C SER A 87 26.97 -14.11 -21.80
N LEU A 88 26.14 -15.08 -22.18
CA LEU A 88 26.28 -16.46 -21.73
C LEU A 88 27.31 -17.27 -22.52
N ALA A 89 27.65 -16.83 -23.75
CA ALA A 89 28.65 -17.53 -24.60
C ALA A 89 28.40 -19.04 -24.74
N GLY A 90 27.11 -19.44 -24.83
CA GLY A 90 26.68 -20.83 -24.94
C GLY A 90 26.46 -21.57 -23.61
N ALA A 91 26.65 -20.93 -22.47
CA ALA A 91 26.23 -21.50 -21.18
C ALA A 91 24.71 -21.50 -21.04
N HIS A 92 24.16 -22.43 -20.25
CA HIS A 92 22.73 -22.58 -20.00
C HIS A 92 22.34 -22.18 -18.57
N SER A 93 23.28 -21.62 -17.81
CA SER A 93 23.04 -21.07 -16.46
C SER A 93 24.03 -19.97 -16.15
N LEU A 94 23.62 -19.13 -15.19
CA LEU A 94 24.50 -18.13 -14.58
C LEU A 94 24.24 -18.04 -13.08
N ASP A 95 25.27 -17.59 -12.35
CA ASP A 95 25.23 -17.23 -10.95
C ASP A 95 25.65 -15.77 -10.81
N ALA A 96 24.74 -14.93 -10.31
CA ALA A 96 25.03 -13.55 -9.96
C ALA A 96 25.11 -13.43 -8.43
N HIS A 97 26.24 -12.93 -7.94
CA HIS A 97 26.48 -12.63 -6.53
C HIS A 97 26.68 -11.12 -6.38
N TYR A 98 25.96 -10.52 -5.44
CA TYR A 98 26.05 -9.08 -5.15
C TYR A 98 25.69 -8.80 -3.69
N ARG A 99 26.10 -7.64 -3.20
CA ARG A 99 25.71 -7.15 -1.88
C ARG A 99 24.79 -5.97 -2.02
N VAL A 100 23.84 -5.83 -1.07
CA VAL A 100 22.90 -4.70 -1.02
C VAL A 100 23.08 -3.96 0.28
N TYR A 101 23.42 -2.67 0.19
CA TYR A 101 23.48 -1.80 1.36
C TYR A 101 22.09 -1.44 1.84
N ALA A 102 21.79 -1.78 3.09
CA ALA A 102 20.48 -1.73 3.72
C ALA A 102 20.56 -1.05 5.09
N ASN A 103 20.30 0.25 5.14
CA ASN A 103 20.37 1.04 6.38
C ASN A 103 19.19 2.02 6.51
N THR A 104 18.04 1.67 5.94
CA THR A 104 16.85 2.52 5.99
C THR A 104 15.60 1.67 6.21
N LEU A 105 15.06 1.68 7.43
CA LEU A 105 13.79 1.04 7.71
C LEU A 105 12.65 1.88 7.12
N SER A 106 12.01 1.37 6.10
CA SER A 106 10.81 1.95 5.49
C SER A 106 10.05 0.89 4.68
N GLY A 107 8.83 1.19 4.27
CA GLY A 107 8.09 0.36 3.30
C GLY A 107 8.72 0.34 1.89
N THR A 108 9.70 1.19 1.62
CA THR A 108 10.35 1.31 0.30
C THR A 108 11.73 0.66 0.27
N PHE A 109 12.54 0.91 1.30
CA PHE A 109 13.92 0.45 1.41
C PHE A 109 14.04 -0.73 2.37
N SER A 110 15.28 -1.05 2.72
CA SER A 110 15.60 -2.19 3.57
C SER A 110 16.57 -1.78 4.68
N VAL A 111 16.55 -2.51 5.79
CA VAL A 111 17.48 -2.34 6.90
C VAL A 111 18.07 -3.68 7.29
N LEU A 112 19.35 -3.65 7.65
CA LEU A 112 20.05 -4.71 8.35
C LEU A 112 20.95 -4.07 9.40
N ASP A 113 20.72 -4.38 10.66
CA ASP A 113 21.58 -3.98 11.76
C ASP A 113 21.63 -5.07 12.84
N THR A 114 22.23 -4.77 13.99
CA THR A 114 22.37 -5.75 15.08
C THR A 114 21.05 -6.04 15.80
N ALA A 115 20.00 -5.27 15.57
CA ALA A 115 18.69 -5.44 16.17
C ALA A 115 17.76 -6.27 15.27
N HIS A 116 17.83 -6.07 13.94
CA HIS A 116 16.96 -6.75 12.99
C HIS A 116 17.40 -6.62 11.54
N ALA A 117 16.75 -7.38 10.68
CA ALA A 117 16.73 -7.20 9.25
C ALA A 117 15.27 -7.11 8.77
N ASN A 118 15.01 -6.14 7.91
CA ASN A 118 13.73 -6.01 7.22
C ASN A 118 13.99 -5.61 5.77
N TRP A 119 13.25 -6.17 4.84
CA TRP A 119 13.37 -5.78 3.45
C TRP A 119 12.07 -5.70 2.69
N ASN A 120 12.02 -4.71 1.80
CA ASN A 120 11.14 -4.67 0.65
C ASN A 120 11.89 -5.29 -0.55
N GLY A 121 11.34 -6.33 -1.15
CA GLY A 121 12.04 -7.12 -2.17
C GLY A 121 12.47 -6.33 -3.40
N ALA A 122 11.73 -5.26 -3.77
CA ALA A 122 12.08 -4.41 -4.90
C ALA A 122 13.43 -3.68 -4.71
N SER A 123 13.84 -3.42 -3.46
CA SER A 123 15.13 -2.80 -3.13
C SER A 123 16.29 -3.78 -2.99
N VAL A 124 16.02 -5.11 -3.11
CA VAL A 124 17.01 -6.16 -2.83
C VAL A 124 17.25 -7.10 -4.01
N PHE A 125 16.19 -7.54 -4.70
CA PHE A 125 16.27 -8.62 -5.67
C PHE A 125 16.31 -8.11 -7.11
N LEU A 126 17.39 -8.46 -7.83
CA LEU A 126 17.45 -8.32 -9.29
C LEU A 126 16.45 -9.30 -9.93
N TYR A 127 15.81 -8.92 -11.04
CA TYR A 127 15.01 -9.85 -11.81
C TYR A 127 15.57 -10.08 -13.21
N VAL A 128 15.19 -11.20 -13.80
CA VAL A 128 15.50 -11.53 -15.19
C VAL A 128 14.43 -10.89 -16.08
N VAL A 129 14.85 -9.99 -16.96
CA VAL A 129 13.96 -9.31 -17.89
C VAL A 129 13.27 -10.33 -18.79
N ASP A 130 12.00 -10.14 -19.08
CA ASP A 130 11.12 -11.04 -19.85
C ASP A 130 10.79 -12.38 -19.17
N HIS A 131 11.34 -12.63 -17.94
CA HIS A 131 11.10 -13.84 -17.14
C HIS A 131 10.51 -13.56 -15.75
N LYS A 132 9.92 -12.38 -15.53
CA LYS A 132 9.22 -12.05 -14.27
C LYS A 132 8.11 -13.01 -13.89
N GLN A 133 7.46 -13.61 -14.90
CA GLN A 133 6.34 -14.55 -14.74
C GLN A 133 6.78 -15.94 -14.28
N ASP A 134 8.07 -16.27 -14.39
CA ASP A 134 8.55 -17.59 -14.02
C ASP A 134 8.54 -17.75 -12.49
N PRO A 135 8.21 -18.95 -11.98
CA PRO A 135 8.27 -19.22 -10.55
C PRO A 135 9.68 -19.04 -10.01
N VAL A 136 9.76 -18.48 -8.81
CA VAL A 136 11.04 -18.26 -8.12
C VAL A 136 11.08 -18.95 -6.77
N THR A 137 12.28 -19.31 -6.31
CA THR A 137 12.53 -19.77 -4.95
C THR A 137 13.39 -18.77 -4.18
N LEU A 138 13.22 -18.72 -2.87
CA LEU A 138 14.03 -17.91 -1.97
C LEU A 138 14.48 -18.76 -0.79
N HIS A 139 15.79 -18.79 -0.51
CA HIS A 139 16.35 -19.29 0.74
C HIS A 139 16.88 -18.13 1.58
N ILE A 140 16.59 -18.14 2.89
CA ILE A 140 17.06 -17.13 3.85
C ILE A 140 18.03 -17.78 4.84
N ASP A 141 19.27 -17.34 4.84
CA ASP A 141 20.23 -17.68 5.89
C ASP A 141 19.99 -16.80 7.11
N VAL A 142 19.27 -17.32 8.07
CA VAL A 142 18.89 -16.60 9.29
C VAL A 142 20.07 -16.61 10.27
N PRO A 143 20.49 -15.46 10.84
CA PRO A 143 21.52 -15.42 11.88
C PRO A 143 21.15 -16.27 13.10
N ALA A 144 22.14 -16.86 13.76
CA ALA A 144 21.92 -17.71 14.90
C ALA A 144 21.15 -16.99 16.02
N GLY A 145 20.05 -17.59 16.46
CA GLY A 145 19.19 -17.03 17.51
C GLY A 145 18.21 -15.96 17.03
N TRP A 146 18.12 -15.70 15.72
CA TRP A 146 17.10 -14.84 15.14
C TRP A 146 15.94 -15.67 14.60
N HIS A 147 14.77 -15.05 14.52
CA HIS A 147 13.53 -15.59 13.99
C HIS A 147 13.16 -14.89 12.71
N VAL A 148 12.48 -15.57 11.80
CA VAL A 148 11.99 -14.99 10.55
C VAL A 148 10.48 -15.06 10.46
N VAL A 149 9.87 -13.94 10.05
CA VAL A 149 8.47 -13.87 9.64
C VAL A 149 8.39 -13.23 8.26
N ASN A 150 7.96 -14.03 7.32
CA ASN A 150 7.66 -13.59 5.95
C ASN A 150 6.17 -13.29 5.82
N GLY A 151 5.81 -12.22 5.10
CA GLY A 151 4.44 -11.74 4.97
C GLY A 151 3.46 -12.75 4.38
N ASP A 152 3.96 -13.71 3.57
CA ASP A 152 3.13 -14.70 2.89
C ASP A 152 3.22 -16.13 3.49
N ALA A 153 4.27 -16.41 4.25
CA ALA A 153 4.47 -17.75 4.82
C ALA A 153 3.49 -18.05 5.94
N ARG A 154 2.93 -19.27 5.96
CA ARG A 154 2.03 -19.73 7.02
C ARG A 154 2.77 -19.98 8.34
N ALA A 155 3.99 -20.48 8.27
CA ALA A 155 4.82 -20.76 9.43
C ALA A 155 5.80 -19.62 9.73
N THR A 156 6.07 -19.40 11.02
CA THR A 156 7.26 -18.65 11.47
C THR A 156 8.49 -19.53 11.33
N ASP A 157 9.67 -18.90 11.22
CA ASP A 157 10.96 -19.57 11.12
C ASP A 157 11.14 -20.51 9.90
N GLN A 158 10.27 -20.35 8.89
CA GLN A 158 10.48 -20.97 7.60
C GLN A 158 11.59 -20.21 6.86
N THR A 159 12.54 -20.94 6.26
CA THR A 159 13.69 -20.37 5.54
C THR A 159 13.63 -20.56 4.03
N ASP A 160 12.82 -21.51 3.57
CA ASP A 160 12.67 -21.84 2.15
C ASP A 160 11.28 -21.49 1.65
N TYR A 161 11.23 -20.69 0.59
CA TYR A 161 10.00 -20.18 0.01
C TYR A 161 9.93 -20.48 -1.48
N ARG A 162 8.71 -20.61 -1.98
CA ARG A 162 8.41 -20.65 -3.42
C ARG A 162 7.32 -19.64 -3.73
N PHE A 163 7.60 -18.76 -4.67
CA PHE A 163 6.66 -17.75 -5.17
C PHE A 163 6.25 -18.07 -6.60
N GLU A 164 5.04 -17.71 -6.97
CA GLU A 164 4.48 -17.92 -8.30
C GLU A 164 5.27 -17.19 -9.39
N ASN A 165 5.91 -16.08 -9.02
CA ASN A 165 6.63 -15.20 -9.93
C ASN A 165 7.43 -14.15 -9.14
N TYR A 166 8.19 -13.33 -9.86
CA TYR A 166 8.97 -12.24 -9.27
C TYR A 166 8.09 -11.17 -8.58
N ASP A 167 6.95 -10.81 -9.19
CA ASP A 167 6.05 -9.80 -8.62
C ASP A 167 5.58 -10.22 -7.22
N ARG A 168 5.36 -11.54 -7.03
CA ARG A 168 5.00 -12.10 -5.73
C ARG A 168 6.14 -12.10 -4.72
N LEU A 169 7.36 -12.38 -5.16
CA LEU A 169 8.56 -12.32 -4.31
C LEU A 169 8.73 -10.92 -3.71
N ILE A 170 8.67 -9.88 -4.54
CA ILE A 170 8.92 -8.51 -4.07
C ILE A 170 7.74 -7.89 -3.32
N ASP A 171 6.53 -8.41 -3.51
CA ASP A 171 5.32 -7.97 -2.78
C ASP A 171 5.18 -8.67 -1.41
N THR A 172 6.28 -9.22 -0.86
CA THR A 172 6.27 -9.99 0.37
C THR A 172 7.34 -9.50 1.33
N PRO A 173 7.00 -8.56 2.24
CA PRO A 173 7.94 -8.04 3.24
C PRO A 173 8.37 -9.15 4.19
N THR A 174 9.62 -9.11 4.62
CA THR A 174 10.19 -10.08 5.56
C THR A 174 10.88 -9.37 6.70
N GLU A 175 10.60 -9.82 7.92
CA GLU A 175 11.26 -9.37 9.14
C GLU A 175 12.06 -10.52 9.75
N VAL A 176 13.30 -10.24 10.16
CA VAL A 176 14.21 -11.20 10.82
C VAL A 176 14.79 -10.51 12.04
N ALA A 177 14.56 -11.05 13.24
CA ALA A 177 15.04 -10.43 14.48
C ALA A 177 15.18 -11.45 15.63
N PRO A 178 15.95 -11.12 16.69
CA PRO A 178 16.09 -11.99 17.86
C PRO A 178 14.79 -12.19 18.65
N ALA A 179 13.86 -11.23 18.54
CA ALA A 179 12.59 -11.28 19.28
C ALA A 179 11.46 -10.68 18.44
N LEU A 180 10.45 -11.48 18.15
CA LEU A 180 9.25 -11.09 17.44
C LEU A 180 8.01 -11.50 18.25
N MET A 181 7.05 -10.60 18.40
CA MET A 181 5.74 -10.92 18.98
C MET A 181 4.81 -11.31 17.84
N VAL A 182 4.42 -12.59 17.82
CA VAL A 182 3.51 -13.12 16.80
C VAL A 182 2.20 -13.53 17.45
N ASP A 183 1.09 -13.00 16.98
CA ASP A 183 -0.26 -13.36 17.38
C ASP A 183 -1.11 -13.67 16.16
N THR A 184 -2.15 -14.48 16.35
CA THR A 184 -3.12 -14.82 15.31
C THR A 184 -4.54 -14.68 15.83
N PHE A 185 -5.42 -14.23 14.95
CA PHE A 185 -6.85 -14.33 15.16
C PHE A 185 -7.54 -14.89 13.92
N HIS A 186 -8.74 -15.38 14.07
CA HIS A 186 -9.52 -15.99 12.99
C HIS A 186 -10.79 -15.18 12.78
N LEU A 187 -11.07 -14.87 11.52
CA LEU A 187 -12.33 -14.26 11.12
C LEU A 187 -12.86 -15.03 9.91
N ASP A 188 -14.04 -15.61 10.07
CA ASP A 188 -14.57 -16.61 9.14
C ASP A 188 -13.56 -17.77 8.95
N ASN A 189 -13.25 -18.15 7.72
CA ASN A 189 -12.28 -19.21 7.41
C ASN A 189 -10.87 -18.65 7.12
N ARG A 190 -10.54 -17.45 7.61
CA ARG A 190 -9.27 -16.75 7.34
C ARG A 190 -8.44 -16.59 8.58
N ILE A 191 -7.14 -16.65 8.39
CA ILE A 191 -6.15 -16.43 9.44
C ILE A 191 -5.61 -15.00 9.27
N TYR A 192 -5.61 -14.24 10.34
CA TYR A 192 -4.96 -12.95 10.42
C TYR A 192 -3.83 -13.03 11.44
N ARG A 193 -2.65 -12.61 11.03
CA ARG A 193 -1.44 -12.64 11.86
C ARG A 193 -0.95 -11.23 12.08
N THR A 194 -0.68 -10.86 13.32
CA THR A 194 0.12 -9.69 13.65
C THR A 194 1.52 -10.13 14.05
N MET A 195 2.53 -9.60 13.41
CA MET A 195 3.91 -9.70 13.82
C MET A 195 4.37 -8.31 14.26
N VAL A 196 4.88 -8.18 15.47
CA VAL A 196 5.35 -6.91 16.02
C VAL A 196 6.80 -7.05 16.47
N HIS A 197 7.69 -6.32 15.81
CA HIS A 197 9.02 -6.02 16.30
C HIS A 197 8.96 -4.69 17.05
N HIS A 198 9.14 -4.73 18.36
CA HIS A 198 8.92 -3.58 19.25
C HIS A 198 10.23 -3.13 19.91
N ASN A 199 10.66 -1.92 19.59
CA ASN A 199 11.79 -1.28 20.25
C ASN A 199 11.32 -0.59 21.54
N GLY A 200 11.40 -1.31 22.65
CA GLY A 200 10.94 -0.89 23.95
C GLY A 200 10.26 -2.03 24.71
N GLN A 201 9.69 -1.71 25.86
CA GLN A 201 8.94 -2.69 26.65
C GLN A 201 7.47 -2.64 26.29
N SER A 202 6.84 -3.81 26.18
CA SER A 202 5.41 -3.95 25.98
C SER A 202 4.83 -4.87 27.05
N THR A 203 3.60 -4.59 27.48
CA THR A 203 2.88 -5.42 28.44
C THR A 203 1.95 -6.40 27.75
N PRO A 204 1.61 -7.55 28.37
CA PRO A 204 0.59 -8.45 27.83
C PRO A 204 -0.78 -7.78 27.66
N VAL A 205 -1.08 -6.71 28.40
CA VAL A 205 -2.32 -5.95 28.28
C VAL A 205 -2.31 -5.12 26.99
N GLN A 206 -1.24 -4.38 26.74
CA GLN A 206 -1.06 -3.62 25.51
C GLN A 206 -1.12 -4.54 24.28
N ARG A 207 -0.41 -5.68 24.32
CA ARG A 207 -0.41 -6.67 23.24
C ARG A 207 -1.82 -7.18 22.93
N ARG A 208 -2.58 -7.60 23.93
CA ARG A 208 -3.98 -8.06 23.73
C ARG A 208 -4.88 -6.96 23.19
N ARG A 209 -4.75 -5.73 23.71
CA ARG A 209 -5.51 -4.57 23.21
C ARG A 209 -5.18 -4.29 21.74
N PHE A 210 -3.90 -4.29 21.38
CA PHE A 210 -3.43 -4.06 20.02
C PHE A 210 -4.03 -5.06 19.03
N VAL A 211 -3.90 -6.36 19.32
CA VAL A 211 -4.46 -7.42 18.47
C VAL A 211 -5.99 -7.29 18.36
N GLY A 212 -6.66 -6.99 19.46
CA GLY A 212 -8.12 -6.79 19.48
C GLY A 212 -8.56 -5.58 18.66
N ASP A 213 -7.77 -4.51 18.62
CA ASP A 213 -8.08 -3.33 17.80
C ASP A 213 -7.84 -3.60 16.31
N VAL A 214 -6.79 -4.34 15.95
CA VAL A 214 -6.60 -4.84 14.56
C VAL A 214 -7.76 -5.73 14.14
N GLU A 215 -8.21 -6.66 15.00
CA GLU A 215 -9.36 -7.52 14.69
C GLU A 215 -10.63 -6.70 14.44
N LYS A 216 -10.92 -5.67 15.25
CA LYS A 216 -12.09 -4.79 15.06
C LYS A 216 -12.04 -4.08 13.71
N ILE A 217 -10.86 -3.56 13.31
CA ILE A 217 -10.65 -2.89 12.02
C ILE A 217 -10.94 -3.86 10.88
N VAL A 218 -10.30 -5.03 10.88
CA VAL A 218 -10.48 -6.06 9.85
C VAL A 218 -11.95 -6.46 9.73
N ARG A 219 -12.64 -6.66 10.85
CA ARG A 219 -14.05 -7.01 10.90
C ARG A 219 -14.93 -5.93 10.28
N TYR A 220 -14.65 -4.65 10.59
CA TYR A 220 -15.41 -3.55 10.02
C TYR A 220 -15.15 -3.40 8.51
N GLU A 221 -13.89 -3.36 8.08
CA GLU A 221 -13.55 -3.08 6.69
C GLU A 221 -14.00 -4.22 5.76
N ASN A 222 -14.05 -5.46 6.25
CA ASN A 222 -14.66 -6.56 5.51
C ASN A 222 -16.16 -6.37 5.25
N THR A 223 -16.85 -5.46 5.95
CA THR A 223 -18.25 -5.14 5.63
C THR A 223 -18.40 -4.27 4.40
N VAL A 224 -17.37 -3.51 4.02
CA VAL A 224 -17.42 -2.58 2.87
C VAL A 224 -17.44 -3.35 1.56
N PHE A 225 -16.50 -4.30 1.39
CA PHE A 225 -16.35 -5.09 0.15
C PHE A 225 -16.76 -6.55 0.24
N GLY A 226 -16.98 -7.04 1.42
CA GLY A 226 -16.87 -8.45 1.76
C GLY A 226 -15.42 -8.86 2.05
N PRO A 227 -15.22 -10.02 2.67
CA PRO A 227 -13.88 -10.49 3.00
C PRO A 227 -13.06 -10.76 1.73
N PRO A 228 -11.75 -10.43 1.73
CA PRO A 228 -10.89 -10.63 0.56
C PRO A 228 -10.67 -12.13 0.27
N PRO A 229 -10.38 -12.49 -1.00
CA PRO A 229 -10.13 -13.88 -1.41
C PRO A 229 -8.69 -14.29 -1.04
N LEU A 230 -8.46 -14.53 0.25
CA LEU A 230 -7.19 -14.98 0.80
C LEU A 230 -7.44 -15.96 1.94
N GLU A 231 -6.44 -16.80 2.22
CA GLU A 231 -6.49 -17.73 3.36
C GLU A 231 -5.84 -17.11 4.60
N MET A 232 -4.81 -16.29 4.39
CA MET A 232 -4.08 -15.62 5.47
C MET A 232 -3.69 -14.20 5.06
N TYR A 233 -3.68 -13.29 6.05
CA TYR A 233 -3.14 -11.94 5.93
C TYR A 233 -2.21 -11.62 7.09
N THR A 234 -1.04 -11.02 6.82
CA THR A 234 -0.04 -10.70 7.85
C THR A 234 0.15 -9.19 7.96
N PHE A 235 0.01 -8.68 9.16
CA PHE A 235 0.44 -7.33 9.51
C PHE A 235 1.85 -7.39 10.09
N VAL A 236 2.81 -6.71 9.46
CA VAL A 236 4.21 -6.61 9.89
C VAL A 236 4.42 -5.23 10.50
N PHE A 237 4.63 -5.17 11.82
CA PHE A 237 4.80 -3.91 12.54
C PHE A 237 6.21 -3.75 13.07
N ASN A 238 6.81 -2.58 12.81
CA ASN A 238 8.02 -2.09 13.46
C ASN A 238 7.66 -0.88 14.32
N ILE A 239 7.59 -1.06 15.64
CA ILE A 239 7.09 -0.08 16.60
C ILE A 239 8.24 0.47 17.47
N GLY A 240 8.31 1.81 17.59
CA GLY A 240 9.38 2.48 18.34
C GLY A 240 10.66 2.68 17.53
N TYR A 241 10.62 2.56 16.23
CA TYR A 241 11.72 2.80 15.30
C TYR A 241 11.58 4.14 14.60
N ALA A 242 12.70 4.73 14.19
CA ALA A 242 12.70 5.99 13.46
C ALA A 242 11.87 5.87 12.18
N GLY A 243 11.07 6.90 11.91
CA GLY A 243 10.19 6.94 10.75
C GLY A 243 8.71 6.86 11.11
N GLY A 244 7.88 6.82 10.09
CA GLY A 244 6.44 6.59 10.13
C GLY A 244 6.05 6.28 8.70
N ASP A 245 5.62 5.05 8.44
CA ASP A 245 5.38 4.57 7.08
C ASP A 245 4.38 3.42 7.10
N GLY A 246 3.66 3.24 6.01
CA GLY A 246 2.85 2.08 5.69
C GLY A 246 3.11 1.64 4.26
N MET A 247 2.98 0.36 4.00
CA MET A 247 3.08 -0.21 2.67
C MET A 247 2.15 -1.40 2.57
N GLU A 248 1.24 -1.30 1.64
CA GLU A 248 0.29 -2.34 1.32
C GLU A 248 0.88 -3.42 0.42
N HIS A 249 0.56 -4.68 0.72
CA HIS A 249 0.88 -5.86 -0.06
C HIS A 249 -0.36 -6.72 -0.29
N LEU A 250 -0.33 -7.63 -1.26
CA LEU A 250 -1.51 -8.40 -1.65
C LEU A 250 -2.04 -9.30 -0.51
N TYR A 251 -1.13 -9.81 0.35
CA TYR A 251 -1.45 -10.73 1.46
C TYR A 251 -0.82 -10.30 2.79
N SER A 252 -0.26 -9.09 2.82
CA SER A 252 0.34 -8.54 4.03
C SER A 252 0.37 -7.01 3.97
N THR A 253 0.82 -6.39 5.04
CA THR A 253 1.21 -4.99 5.08
C THR A 253 2.40 -4.80 6.00
N GLN A 254 3.25 -3.81 5.69
CA GLN A 254 4.33 -3.37 6.56
C GLN A 254 3.98 -2.00 7.14
N ILE A 255 4.15 -1.85 8.45
CA ILE A 255 3.82 -0.62 9.18
C ILE A 255 4.96 -0.27 10.12
N ILE A 256 5.43 0.97 10.02
CA ILE A 256 6.51 1.49 10.85
C ILE A 256 5.98 2.68 11.63
N ASN A 257 6.21 2.70 12.94
CA ASN A 257 5.82 3.81 13.79
C ASN A 257 6.92 4.16 14.80
N ARG A 258 7.26 5.47 14.87
CA ARG A 258 8.34 5.97 15.75
C ARG A 258 8.02 5.94 17.23
N HIS A 259 6.75 5.88 17.59
CA HIS A 259 6.33 5.95 18.98
C HIS A 259 6.20 4.54 19.57
N PRO A 260 6.92 4.19 20.64
CA PRO A 260 6.65 2.95 21.37
C PRO A 260 5.26 3.04 22.03
N TRP A 261 4.69 1.90 22.37
CA TRP A 261 3.37 1.86 23.02
C TRP A 261 3.42 2.47 24.42
N ARG A 262 2.42 3.30 24.75
CA ARG A 262 2.18 3.84 26.06
C ARG A 262 0.78 3.46 26.53
N ASP A 263 0.56 3.36 27.84
CA ASP A 263 -0.75 2.94 28.37
C ASP A 263 -1.86 3.96 28.07
N GLU A 264 -1.50 5.26 28.03
CA GLU A 264 -2.42 6.36 27.72
C GLU A 264 -2.78 6.48 26.23
N ASP A 265 -2.02 5.87 25.33
CA ASP A 265 -2.24 5.99 23.89
C ASP A 265 -3.60 5.38 23.51
N THR A 266 -4.40 6.11 22.75
CA THR A 266 -5.68 5.64 22.20
C THR A 266 -5.87 6.20 20.78
N PRO A 267 -5.72 5.38 19.73
CA PRO A 267 -5.28 3.97 19.78
C PRO A 267 -3.77 3.83 20.04
N LEU A 268 -3.30 2.61 20.26
CA LEU A 268 -1.86 2.32 20.31
C LEU A 268 -1.19 2.64 18.97
N ALA A 269 0.08 3.02 19.02
CA ALA A 269 0.87 3.35 17.83
C ALA A 269 0.85 2.22 16.79
N GLY A 270 0.63 2.59 15.53
CA GLY A 270 0.49 1.67 14.38
C GLY A 270 -0.96 1.31 14.01
N ILE A 271 -1.93 1.42 14.92
CA ILE A 271 -3.33 1.04 14.67
C ILE A 271 -3.99 1.93 13.59
N GLY A 272 -3.74 3.24 13.62
CA GLY A 272 -4.29 4.15 12.60
C GLY A 272 -3.78 3.83 11.20
N THR A 273 -2.47 3.54 11.09
CA THR A 273 -1.87 3.10 9.82
C THR A 273 -2.42 1.72 9.42
N ALA A 274 -2.62 0.79 10.36
CA ALA A 274 -3.20 -0.52 10.04
C ALA A 274 -4.59 -0.43 9.40
N ALA A 275 -5.42 0.54 9.81
CA ALA A 275 -6.72 0.77 9.21
C ALA A 275 -6.61 1.31 7.77
N HIS A 276 -5.61 2.13 7.47
CA HIS A 276 -5.33 2.58 6.11
C HIS A 276 -4.81 1.41 5.26
N GLU A 277 -3.78 0.72 5.73
CA GLU A 277 -3.12 -0.33 4.97
C GLU A 277 -3.99 -1.56 4.72
N TYR A 278 -4.85 -1.94 5.68
CA TYR A 278 -5.73 -3.08 5.45
C TYR A 278 -6.83 -2.76 4.43
N PHE A 279 -7.27 -1.51 4.34
CA PHE A 279 -8.23 -1.11 3.30
C PHE A 279 -7.65 -1.33 1.89
N HIS A 280 -6.35 -1.19 1.73
CA HIS A 280 -5.65 -1.48 0.48
C HIS A 280 -5.71 -2.95 0.04
N VAL A 281 -6.10 -3.88 0.90
CA VAL A 281 -6.31 -5.26 0.46
C VAL A 281 -7.28 -5.35 -0.72
N TRP A 282 -8.22 -4.41 -0.80
CA TRP A 282 -9.10 -4.19 -1.93
C TRP A 282 -8.66 -3.00 -2.79
N ASN A 283 -8.59 -1.84 -2.24
CA ASN A 283 -8.21 -0.59 -2.90
C ASN A 283 -6.76 -0.23 -2.53
N VAL A 284 -5.80 -0.71 -3.21
CA VAL A 284 -5.42 -0.80 -4.62
C VAL A 284 -4.97 -2.20 -5.05
N LYS A 285 -4.82 -3.14 -4.12
CA LYS A 285 -4.19 -4.45 -4.47
C LYS A 285 -5.08 -5.30 -5.37
N ARG A 286 -6.41 -5.08 -5.37
CA ARG A 286 -7.37 -5.82 -6.21
C ARG A 286 -8.16 -4.89 -7.14
N VAL A 287 -8.75 -3.84 -6.60
CA VAL A 287 -9.41 -2.77 -7.36
C VAL A 287 -8.40 -1.66 -7.57
N ARG A 288 -7.73 -1.63 -8.73
CA ARG A 288 -6.56 -0.79 -9.00
C ARG A 288 -6.72 0.07 -10.24
N PRO A 289 -6.03 1.22 -10.33
CA PRO A 289 -5.91 1.96 -11.58
C PRO A 289 -5.30 1.11 -12.70
N LEU A 290 -5.77 1.30 -13.92
CA LEU A 290 -5.30 0.55 -15.11
C LEU A 290 -3.77 0.66 -15.29
N ALA A 291 -3.18 1.84 -15.03
CA ALA A 291 -1.76 2.06 -15.18
C ALA A 291 -0.89 1.34 -14.12
N LEU A 292 -1.49 0.85 -13.03
CA LEU A 292 -0.81 0.08 -11.99
C LEU A 292 -0.89 -1.44 -12.23
N GLY A 293 -0.81 -1.86 -13.47
CA GLY A 293 -0.68 -3.29 -13.82
C GLY A 293 -1.06 -3.60 -15.27
N PRO A 294 -0.29 -4.51 -15.92
CA PRO A 294 0.88 -5.26 -15.43
C PRO A 294 2.05 -4.37 -15.04
N PHE A 295 2.83 -4.78 -14.02
CA PHE A 295 3.92 -3.95 -13.50
C PHE A 295 5.11 -3.87 -14.46
N ASP A 296 5.50 -2.64 -14.82
CA ASP A 296 6.74 -2.32 -15.54
C ASP A 296 7.71 -1.67 -14.54
N TYR A 297 8.73 -2.40 -14.08
CA TYR A 297 9.70 -1.94 -13.09
C TYR A 297 10.86 -1.17 -13.69
N THR A 298 10.86 -0.92 -15.00
CA THR A 298 11.95 -0.21 -15.68
C THR A 298 11.81 1.30 -15.62
N ARG A 299 10.62 1.79 -15.24
CA ARG A 299 10.27 3.21 -15.18
C ARG A 299 9.13 3.45 -14.19
N GLU A 300 9.02 4.68 -13.72
CA GLU A 300 7.89 5.17 -12.92
C GLU A 300 6.58 5.09 -13.71
N GLN A 301 5.47 5.01 -12.97
CA GLN A 301 4.14 4.89 -13.55
C GLN A 301 3.33 6.17 -13.30
N TYR A 302 2.90 6.81 -14.38
CA TYR A 302 2.03 7.98 -14.34
C TYR A 302 0.57 7.55 -14.42
N GLN A 303 -0.24 7.98 -13.47
CA GLN A 303 -1.64 7.63 -13.45
C GLN A 303 -2.49 8.69 -12.72
N PRO A 304 -3.73 8.97 -13.21
CA PRO A 304 -4.52 10.11 -12.72
C PRO A 304 -5.41 9.81 -11.51
N SER A 305 -5.36 8.60 -10.94
CA SER A 305 -6.39 8.10 -10.02
C SER A 305 -5.88 7.73 -8.63
N LEU A 306 -4.71 8.25 -8.19
CA LEU A 306 -4.24 8.02 -6.80
C LEU A 306 -5.16 8.69 -5.77
N TRP A 307 -5.88 9.74 -6.14
CA TRP A 307 -6.90 10.33 -5.29
C TRP A 307 -8.01 9.33 -4.91
N VAL A 308 -8.24 8.29 -5.73
CA VAL A 308 -9.10 7.14 -5.40
C VAL A 308 -8.31 6.10 -4.61
N ALA A 309 -7.15 5.67 -5.15
CA ALA A 309 -6.35 4.60 -4.54
C ALA A 309 -5.94 4.95 -3.10
N GLU A 310 -5.50 6.18 -2.87
CA GLU A 310 -4.99 6.66 -1.58
C GLU A 310 -6.00 7.53 -0.84
N GLY A 311 -6.63 8.48 -1.54
CA GLY A 311 -7.51 9.44 -0.89
C GLY A 311 -8.78 8.79 -0.33
N TRP A 312 -9.40 7.84 -1.04
CA TRP A 312 -10.53 7.11 -0.48
C TRP A 312 -10.07 6.17 0.64
N THR A 313 -8.92 5.53 0.50
CA THR A 313 -8.32 4.72 1.57
C THR A 313 -8.06 5.56 2.81
N GLN A 314 -7.55 6.78 2.67
CA GLN A 314 -7.37 7.71 3.78
C GLN A 314 -8.69 8.05 4.48
N TYR A 315 -9.77 8.29 3.75
CA TYR A 315 -11.11 8.49 4.31
C TYR A 315 -11.60 7.27 5.09
N TYR A 316 -11.54 6.09 4.45
CA TYR A 316 -12.02 4.87 5.08
C TYR A 316 -11.18 4.43 6.27
N GLY A 317 -9.85 4.48 6.20
CA GLY A 317 -8.97 4.16 7.31
C GLY A 317 -9.20 5.03 8.53
N GLN A 318 -9.44 6.34 8.33
CA GLN A 318 -9.77 7.26 9.43
C GLN A 318 -11.16 6.97 10.04
N ILE A 319 -12.18 6.79 9.20
CA ILE A 319 -13.55 6.57 9.70
C ILE A 319 -13.73 5.17 10.31
N ALA A 320 -12.95 4.19 9.86
CA ALA A 320 -12.94 2.83 10.39
C ALA A 320 -12.61 2.79 11.89
N LEU A 321 -11.71 3.63 12.37
CA LEU A 321 -11.34 3.69 13.79
C LEU A 321 -12.55 3.97 14.69
N TYR A 322 -13.48 4.78 14.23
CA TYR A 322 -14.72 5.12 14.96
C TYR A 322 -15.81 4.08 14.74
N ARG A 323 -16.02 3.65 13.50
CA ARG A 323 -17.07 2.69 13.14
C ARG A 323 -16.77 1.28 13.66
N ALA A 324 -15.51 0.90 13.76
CA ALA A 324 -15.07 -0.35 14.39
C ALA A 324 -15.07 -0.29 15.92
N GLY A 325 -15.28 0.87 16.53
CA GLY A 325 -15.24 1.04 17.98
C GLY A 325 -13.84 0.93 18.59
N VAL A 326 -12.80 1.28 17.82
CA VAL A 326 -11.43 1.48 18.31
C VAL A 326 -11.34 2.84 19.02
N LEU A 327 -11.92 3.87 18.40
CA LEU A 327 -12.05 5.21 18.97
C LEU A 327 -13.50 5.51 19.36
N SER A 328 -13.65 6.40 20.35
CA SER A 328 -14.97 6.88 20.79
C SER A 328 -15.69 7.63 19.64
N PRO A 329 -16.96 7.38 19.38
CA PRO A 329 -17.75 8.11 18.37
C PRO A 329 -17.70 9.63 18.54
N ALA A 330 -17.49 10.15 19.73
CA ALA A 330 -17.38 11.59 20.00
C ALA A 330 -16.19 12.26 19.26
N GLY A 331 -15.15 11.51 18.91
CA GLY A 331 -14.01 12.01 18.15
C GLY A 331 -14.25 12.12 16.64
N LEU A 332 -15.34 11.56 16.10
CA LEU A 332 -15.59 11.51 14.66
C LEU A 332 -15.71 12.92 14.05
N TYR A 333 -16.56 13.79 14.62
CA TYR A 333 -16.75 15.13 14.09
C TYR A 333 -15.51 16.02 14.16
N PRO A 334 -14.76 16.07 15.27
CA PRO A 334 -13.46 16.74 15.32
C PRO A 334 -12.47 16.23 14.25
N MET A 335 -12.37 14.92 14.07
CA MET A 335 -11.50 14.32 13.05
C MET A 335 -11.92 14.77 11.64
N ILE A 336 -13.19 14.63 11.27
CA ILE A 336 -13.71 15.07 9.95
C ILE A 336 -13.46 16.55 9.74
N ALA A 337 -13.74 17.40 10.74
CA ALA A 337 -13.56 18.85 10.63
C ALA A 337 -12.10 19.25 10.40
N ASN A 338 -11.15 18.65 11.13
CA ASN A 338 -9.76 19.11 11.16
C ASN A 338 -8.82 18.31 10.28
N ALA A 339 -9.02 17.01 10.14
CA ALA A 339 -8.14 16.17 9.31
C ALA A 339 -8.60 16.08 7.84
N ILE A 340 -9.89 16.28 7.56
CA ILE A 340 -10.42 16.19 6.19
C ILE A 340 -10.89 17.54 5.66
N VAL A 341 -11.87 18.17 6.29
CA VAL A 341 -12.52 19.37 5.71
C VAL A 341 -11.59 20.58 5.74
N ARG A 342 -10.96 20.85 6.88
CA ARG A 342 -10.12 22.05 7.04
C ARG A 342 -8.99 22.12 6.00
N PRO A 343 -8.13 21.12 5.80
CA PRO A 343 -7.08 21.20 4.79
C PRO A 343 -7.63 21.35 3.38
N ASN A 344 -8.75 20.71 3.06
CA ASN A 344 -9.42 20.85 1.77
C ASN A 344 -10.00 22.25 1.51
N LEU A 345 -10.14 23.10 2.53
CA LEU A 345 -10.65 24.47 2.41
C LEU A 345 -9.61 25.55 2.73
N THR A 346 -8.46 25.21 3.31
CA THR A 346 -7.48 26.19 3.76
C THR A 346 -6.10 26.04 3.11
N ASP A 347 -5.73 24.87 2.63
CA ASP A 347 -4.45 24.66 1.97
C ASP A 347 -4.38 25.51 0.67
N PRO A 348 -3.34 26.36 0.48
CA PRO A 348 -3.25 27.20 -0.69
C PRO A 348 -3.11 26.40 -2.01
N GLY A 349 -2.39 25.28 -1.99
CA GLY A 349 -2.17 24.43 -3.17
C GLY A 349 -3.44 23.82 -3.76
N ARG A 350 -4.54 23.74 -2.97
CA ARG A 350 -5.82 23.20 -3.45
C ARG A 350 -6.41 23.94 -4.67
N LYS A 351 -6.06 25.22 -4.84
CA LYS A 351 -6.50 26.06 -5.97
C LYS A 351 -5.57 25.99 -7.18
N GLU A 352 -4.39 25.42 -7.02
CA GLU A 352 -3.39 25.30 -8.07
C GLU A 352 -3.39 23.90 -8.71
N VAL A 353 -3.64 22.84 -7.90
CA VAL A 353 -3.51 21.46 -8.35
C VAL A 353 -4.83 20.71 -8.20
N SER A 354 -5.33 20.12 -9.29
CA SER A 354 -6.50 19.24 -9.29
C SER A 354 -6.15 17.86 -8.69
N ALA A 355 -7.18 17.09 -8.28
CA ALA A 355 -6.97 15.73 -7.78
C ALA A 355 -6.33 14.82 -8.84
N ARG A 356 -6.73 14.98 -10.10
CA ARG A 356 -6.17 14.29 -11.27
C ARG A 356 -4.70 14.62 -11.44
N MET A 357 -4.34 15.91 -11.45
CA MET A 357 -2.96 16.34 -11.68
C MET A 357 -2.06 15.96 -10.51
N SER A 358 -2.50 16.14 -9.26
CA SER A 358 -1.77 15.69 -8.07
C SER A 358 -1.46 14.18 -8.12
N SER A 359 -2.40 13.38 -8.59
CA SER A 359 -2.22 11.94 -8.80
C SER A 359 -1.23 11.64 -9.93
N PHE A 360 -1.35 12.34 -11.06
CA PHE A 360 -0.53 12.14 -12.24
C PHE A 360 0.94 12.52 -12.01
N GLU A 361 1.17 13.54 -11.21
CA GLU A 361 2.51 14.03 -10.88
C GLU A 361 3.14 13.35 -9.64
N ALA A 362 2.48 12.33 -9.07
CA ALA A 362 2.99 11.60 -7.91
C ALA A 362 4.46 11.17 -8.02
N PRO A 363 5.00 10.73 -9.20
CA PRO A 363 6.42 10.42 -9.33
C PRO A 363 7.38 11.54 -8.93
N PHE A 364 6.93 12.79 -8.95
CA PHE A 364 7.72 13.98 -8.54
C PHE A 364 7.42 14.43 -7.10
N TRP A 365 6.30 14.01 -6.52
CA TRP A 365 5.77 14.55 -5.26
C TRP A 365 5.68 13.53 -4.12
N ASP A 366 5.86 12.23 -4.41
CA ASP A 366 5.77 11.20 -3.38
C ASP A 366 6.81 11.45 -2.29
N GLY A 367 6.33 11.70 -1.06
CA GLY A 367 7.17 12.00 0.10
C GLY A 367 8.08 10.86 0.54
N ALA A 368 7.91 9.65 0.00
CA ALA A 368 8.84 8.54 0.21
C ALA A 368 10.16 8.71 -0.54
N GLN A 369 10.24 9.65 -1.51
CA GLN A 369 11.48 9.93 -2.24
C GLN A 369 12.39 10.87 -1.43
N PRO A 370 13.59 10.43 -1.01
CA PRO A 370 14.49 11.27 -0.23
C PRO A 370 15.01 12.49 -1.02
N GLY A 371 15.07 13.64 -0.35
CA GLY A 371 15.74 14.84 -0.89
C GLY A 371 14.88 15.70 -1.82
N TYR A 372 13.60 15.38 -1.96
CA TYR A 372 12.66 16.25 -2.68
C TYR A 372 11.89 17.13 -1.71
N ASP A 373 11.91 18.40 -1.96
CA ASP A 373 11.14 19.41 -1.24
C ASP A 373 10.08 19.98 -2.18
N VAL A 374 8.84 20.00 -1.72
CA VAL A 374 7.69 20.43 -2.50
C VAL A 374 7.26 21.81 -2.04
N ASN A 375 7.05 22.73 -2.96
CA ASN A 375 6.47 24.03 -2.63
C ASN A 375 5.01 23.84 -2.13
N PRO A 376 4.74 24.05 -0.84
CA PRO A 376 3.41 23.81 -0.28
C PRO A 376 2.33 24.73 -0.84
N SER A 377 2.71 25.86 -1.46
CA SER A 377 1.76 26.78 -2.09
C SER A 377 1.31 26.36 -3.49
N SER A 378 2.02 25.41 -4.11
CA SER A 378 1.71 24.92 -5.45
C SER A 378 1.45 23.42 -5.51
N PHE A 379 1.40 22.76 -4.37
CA PHE A 379 1.11 21.32 -4.26
C PHE A 379 -0.03 21.08 -3.28
N PHE A 380 -0.88 20.13 -3.61
CA PHE A 380 -1.91 19.63 -2.70
C PHE A 380 -2.05 18.12 -2.86
N SER A 381 -1.77 17.39 -1.79
CA SER A 381 -1.69 15.93 -1.81
C SER A 381 -2.98 15.26 -2.27
N TYR A 382 -2.85 14.29 -3.17
CA TYR A 382 -3.95 13.42 -3.61
C TYR A 382 -4.56 12.61 -2.44
N TYR A 383 -3.81 12.33 -1.37
CA TYR A 383 -4.35 11.77 -0.12
C TYR A 383 -5.39 12.69 0.49
N THR A 384 -5.00 13.92 0.75
CA THR A 384 -5.85 14.92 1.43
C THR A 384 -7.03 15.32 0.55
N LYS A 385 -6.77 15.66 -0.71
CA LYS A 385 -7.81 16.07 -1.65
C LYS A 385 -8.78 14.92 -1.91
N GLY A 386 -8.27 13.71 -2.12
CA GLY A 386 -9.09 12.52 -2.35
C GLY A 386 -9.93 12.12 -1.15
N ALA A 387 -9.44 12.29 0.09
CA ALA A 387 -10.24 12.06 1.30
C ALA A 387 -11.41 13.06 1.41
N GLY A 388 -11.18 14.33 1.03
CA GLY A 388 -12.25 15.34 0.96
C GLY A 388 -13.31 15.01 -0.08
N LEU A 389 -12.88 14.60 -1.29
CA LEU A 389 -13.78 14.14 -2.34
C LEU A 389 -14.57 12.90 -1.93
N ALA A 390 -13.91 11.92 -1.26
CA ALA A 390 -14.56 10.72 -0.74
C ALA A 390 -15.64 11.04 0.29
N LEU A 391 -15.34 11.93 1.25
CA LEU A 391 -16.33 12.41 2.22
C LEU A 391 -17.54 13.04 1.52
N TYR A 392 -17.29 13.99 0.60
CA TYR A 392 -18.39 14.65 -0.12
C TYR A 392 -19.25 13.66 -0.90
N LEU A 393 -18.62 12.73 -1.63
CA LEU A 393 -19.31 11.71 -2.42
C LEU A 393 -20.12 10.74 -1.54
N ASP A 394 -19.61 10.33 -0.37
CA ASP A 394 -20.37 9.49 0.57
C ASP A 394 -21.63 10.21 1.03
N LEU A 395 -21.52 11.49 1.42
CA LEU A 395 -22.65 12.31 1.84
C LEU A 395 -23.64 12.57 0.68
N LEU A 396 -23.16 12.84 -0.53
CA LEU A 396 -23.98 13.04 -1.71
C LEU A 396 -24.79 11.78 -2.06
N ILE A 397 -24.13 10.62 -2.12
CA ILE A 397 -24.80 9.35 -2.45
C ILE A 397 -25.87 9.04 -1.40
N ARG A 398 -25.57 9.20 -0.11
CA ARG A 398 -26.53 9.01 0.97
C ARG A 398 -27.71 9.96 0.87
N SER A 399 -27.46 11.23 0.61
CA SER A 399 -28.51 12.24 0.44
C SER A 399 -29.44 11.91 -0.72
N ARG A 400 -28.88 11.60 -1.90
CA ARG A 400 -29.65 11.28 -3.12
C ARG A 400 -30.44 9.98 -3.00
N SER A 401 -29.90 8.98 -2.31
CA SER A 401 -30.53 7.67 -2.15
C SER A 401 -31.37 7.56 -0.86
N GLN A 402 -31.51 8.62 -0.10
CA GLN A 402 -32.17 8.62 1.23
C GLN A 402 -31.54 7.57 2.17
N ASN A 403 -30.22 7.45 2.13
CA ASN A 403 -29.39 6.50 2.86
C ASN A 403 -29.50 5.02 2.41
N ALA A 404 -30.16 4.73 1.29
CA ALA A 404 -30.19 3.36 0.75
C ALA A 404 -28.83 2.94 0.16
N ARG A 405 -27.97 3.89 -0.20
CA ARG A 405 -26.64 3.68 -0.76
C ARG A 405 -25.63 4.65 -0.17
N SER A 406 -24.34 4.29 -0.30
CA SER A 406 -23.20 5.03 0.22
C SER A 406 -22.00 4.94 -0.75
N LEU A 407 -20.85 5.47 -0.39
CA LEU A 407 -19.61 5.31 -1.16
C LEU A 407 -19.19 3.83 -1.25
N ASP A 408 -19.60 2.97 -0.29
CA ASP A 408 -19.39 1.53 -0.36
C ASP A 408 -19.99 0.92 -1.65
N ASP A 409 -21.15 1.43 -2.08
CA ASP A 409 -21.82 0.96 -3.31
C ASP A 409 -21.06 1.40 -4.56
N ALA A 410 -20.50 2.62 -4.55
CA ALA A 410 -19.61 3.07 -5.62
C ALA A 410 -18.35 2.17 -5.72
N PHE A 411 -17.79 1.78 -4.60
CA PHE A 411 -16.67 0.83 -4.58
C PHE A 411 -17.05 -0.56 -5.11
N ARG A 412 -18.22 -1.08 -4.72
CA ARG A 412 -18.71 -2.37 -5.25
C ARG A 412 -18.95 -2.29 -6.76
N ASN A 413 -19.47 -1.17 -7.24
CA ASN A 413 -19.61 -0.91 -8.68
C ASN A 413 -18.22 -0.89 -9.36
N LEU A 414 -17.24 -0.17 -8.79
CA LEU A 414 -15.90 -0.09 -9.34
C LEU A 414 -15.21 -1.47 -9.36
N ARG A 415 -15.39 -2.28 -8.31
CA ARG A 415 -14.93 -3.67 -8.27
C ARG A 415 -15.54 -4.48 -9.42
N ARG A 416 -16.87 -4.38 -9.65
CA ARG A 416 -17.57 -5.04 -10.76
C ARG A 416 -17.05 -4.58 -12.13
N LEU A 417 -16.74 -3.30 -12.28
CA LEU A 417 -16.25 -2.71 -13.53
C LEU A 417 -14.78 -3.01 -13.82
N SER A 418 -14.01 -3.48 -12.84
CA SER A 418 -12.57 -3.69 -12.95
C SER A 418 -12.13 -5.10 -12.53
N TRP A 419 -12.09 -5.40 -11.25
CA TRP A 419 -11.55 -6.66 -10.72
C TRP A 419 -12.35 -7.90 -11.15
N GLU A 420 -13.65 -7.78 -11.35
CA GLU A 420 -14.53 -8.87 -11.82
C GLU A 420 -14.53 -9.04 -13.36
N GLN A 421 -13.73 -8.24 -14.07
CA GLN A 421 -13.57 -8.34 -15.51
C GLN A 421 -12.46 -9.35 -15.88
N ALA A 422 -12.23 -9.54 -17.20
CA ALA A 422 -11.18 -10.41 -17.69
C ALA A 422 -9.80 -10.03 -17.14
N ASN A 423 -8.96 -11.03 -16.85
CA ASN A 423 -7.63 -10.81 -16.32
C ASN A 423 -6.78 -9.95 -17.24
N ALA A 424 -6.03 -9.01 -16.65
CA ALA A 424 -5.10 -8.15 -17.35
C ALA A 424 -3.82 -8.90 -17.74
N SER A 425 -3.42 -9.88 -16.93
CA SER A 425 -2.21 -10.70 -17.14
C SER A 425 -2.34 -12.04 -16.41
N TYR A 426 -1.31 -12.86 -16.51
CA TYR A 426 -1.22 -14.18 -15.86
C TYR A 426 -1.32 -14.12 -14.31
N TYR A 427 -0.97 -13.02 -13.67
CA TYR A 427 -0.95 -12.88 -12.21
C TYR A 427 -1.88 -11.80 -11.66
N LEU A 428 -2.41 -10.92 -12.51
CA LEU A 428 -3.32 -9.85 -12.10
C LEU A 428 -4.75 -10.20 -12.47
N GLN A 429 -5.56 -10.52 -11.48
CA GLN A 429 -6.99 -10.74 -11.68
C GLN A 429 -7.68 -9.43 -12.05
N GLY A 430 -8.59 -9.51 -13.02
CA GLY A 430 -9.35 -8.39 -13.54
C GLY A 430 -8.50 -7.40 -14.35
N ARG A 431 -9.16 -6.50 -15.01
CA ARG A 431 -8.52 -5.29 -15.56
C ARG A 431 -8.45 -4.20 -14.47
N GLY A 432 -7.53 -3.25 -14.60
CA GLY A 432 -7.58 -2.03 -13.79
C GLY A 432 -8.75 -1.13 -14.19
N TYR A 433 -9.13 -0.19 -13.35
CA TYR A 433 -10.16 0.82 -13.66
C TYR A 433 -9.55 2.05 -14.35
N THR A 434 -10.38 2.72 -15.15
CA THR A 434 -10.12 4.03 -15.73
C THR A 434 -10.83 5.12 -14.92
N GLU A 435 -10.54 6.40 -15.21
CA GLU A 435 -11.30 7.52 -14.62
C GLU A 435 -12.79 7.46 -14.97
N ASP A 436 -13.12 7.07 -16.21
CA ASP A 436 -14.51 6.89 -16.64
C ASP A 436 -15.24 5.78 -15.86
N ASP A 437 -14.51 4.72 -15.47
CA ASP A 437 -15.07 3.67 -14.62
C ASP A 437 -15.37 4.20 -13.21
N VAL A 438 -14.51 5.07 -12.67
CA VAL A 438 -14.76 5.73 -11.36
C VAL A 438 -15.97 6.62 -11.44
N GLU A 439 -16.05 7.51 -12.42
CA GLU A 439 -17.19 8.40 -12.63
C GLU A 439 -18.49 7.61 -12.80
N ARG A 440 -18.49 6.57 -13.63
CA ARG A 440 -19.64 5.68 -13.82
C ARG A 440 -20.04 4.97 -12.54
N ALA A 441 -19.07 4.41 -11.79
CA ALA A 441 -19.34 3.70 -10.55
C ALA A 441 -20.02 4.60 -9.49
N VAL A 442 -19.56 5.85 -9.39
CA VAL A 442 -20.12 6.85 -8.47
C VAL A 442 -21.48 7.34 -8.95
N SER A 443 -21.64 7.64 -10.25
CA SER A 443 -22.91 8.08 -10.85
C SER A 443 -24.00 7.02 -10.70
N GLU A 444 -23.69 5.74 -10.91
CA GLU A 444 -24.61 4.62 -10.65
C GLU A 444 -25.02 4.56 -9.16
N ALA A 445 -24.06 4.72 -8.23
CA ALA A 445 -24.36 4.74 -6.80
C ALA A 445 -25.23 5.95 -6.40
N ALA A 446 -24.95 7.12 -6.96
CA ALA A 446 -25.71 8.35 -6.71
C ALA A 446 -27.09 8.35 -7.40
N GLY A 447 -27.27 7.52 -8.45
CA GLY A 447 -28.48 7.49 -9.26
C GLY A 447 -28.67 8.74 -10.13
N THR A 448 -27.59 9.41 -10.49
CA THR A 448 -27.57 10.61 -11.33
C THR A 448 -26.23 10.74 -12.02
N ASP A 449 -26.23 11.38 -13.20
CA ASP A 449 -24.99 11.73 -13.89
C ASP A 449 -24.20 12.77 -13.08
N LEU A 450 -22.90 12.49 -12.87
CA LEU A 450 -21.98 13.34 -12.14
C LEU A 450 -20.83 13.87 -13.01
N HIS A 451 -20.93 13.81 -14.33
CA HIS A 451 -19.89 14.25 -15.26
C HIS A 451 -19.43 15.70 -14.98
N ASP A 452 -20.36 16.64 -14.84
CA ASP A 452 -20.04 18.04 -14.53
C ASP A 452 -19.37 18.19 -13.17
N TRP A 453 -19.76 17.38 -12.19
CA TRP A 453 -19.13 17.38 -10.88
C TRP A 453 -17.68 16.88 -10.96
N PHE A 454 -17.43 15.76 -11.65
CA PHE A 454 -16.07 15.24 -11.87
C PHE A 454 -15.19 16.21 -12.63
N THR A 455 -15.74 16.86 -13.67
CA THR A 455 -15.00 17.89 -14.43
C THR A 455 -14.53 19.04 -13.54
N ARG A 456 -15.38 19.53 -12.63
CA ARG A 456 -15.05 20.68 -11.75
C ARG A 456 -14.17 20.31 -10.56
N HIS A 457 -14.42 19.19 -9.90
CA HIS A 457 -13.81 18.86 -8.61
C HIS A 457 -12.66 17.85 -8.71
N VAL A 458 -12.63 17.00 -9.71
CA VAL A 458 -11.56 16.03 -9.96
C VAL A 458 -10.58 16.54 -11.01
N GLY A 459 -11.09 16.94 -12.17
CA GLY A 459 -10.31 17.50 -13.27
C GLY A 459 -9.94 18.97 -13.06
N GLY A 460 -10.78 19.73 -12.38
CA GLY A 460 -10.58 21.12 -11.99
C GLY A 460 -10.15 21.28 -10.54
N VAL A 461 -10.11 22.54 -10.10
CA VAL A 461 -9.65 22.94 -8.76
C VAL A 461 -10.78 23.50 -7.88
N GLU A 462 -12.04 23.34 -8.30
CA GLU A 462 -13.17 23.78 -7.51
C GLU A 462 -13.32 22.94 -6.23
N ASP A 463 -13.49 23.60 -5.09
CA ASP A 463 -13.70 22.91 -3.82
C ASP A 463 -15.14 22.39 -3.73
N PRO A 464 -15.37 21.16 -3.22
CA PRO A 464 -16.72 20.72 -2.89
C PRO A 464 -17.37 21.59 -1.80
N ASP A 465 -18.68 21.80 -1.87
CA ASP A 465 -19.41 22.53 -0.84
C ASP A 465 -19.68 21.64 0.38
N PHE A 466 -18.73 21.63 1.32
CA PHE A 466 -18.87 20.85 2.56
C PHE A 466 -19.96 21.41 3.50
N ASP A 467 -20.29 22.71 3.43
CA ASP A 467 -21.38 23.27 4.24
C ASP A 467 -22.73 22.72 3.77
N GLU A 468 -22.95 22.68 2.44
CA GLU A 468 -24.14 22.05 1.86
C GLU A 468 -24.20 20.55 2.23
N ALA A 469 -23.11 19.81 2.03
CA ALA A 469 -23.07 18.38 2.28
C ALA A 469 -23.34 18.01 3.75
N LEU A 470 -22.76 18.73 4.69
CA LEU A 470 -23.04 18.56 6.12
C LEU A 470 -24.48 18.95 6.45
N GLY A 471 -25.02 19.99 5.78
CA GLY A 471 -26.40 20.43 5.92
C GLY A 471 -27.42 19.33 5.59
N TRP A 472 -27.15 18.43 4.64
CA TRP A 472 -28.02 17.29 4.35
C TRP A 472 -28.21 16.35 5.55
N LEU A 473 -27.22 16.32 6.46
CA LEU A 473 -27.25 15.51 7.69
C LEU A 473 -27.74 16.31 8.92
N GLY A 474 -28.15 17.58 8.73
CA GLY A 474 -28.46 18.47 9.85
C GLY A 474 -27.25 18.79 10.71
N LEU A 475 -26.08 18.90 10.06
CA LEU A 475 -24.82 19.29 10.65
C LEU A 475 -24.39 20.64 10.09
N ARG A 476 -23.54 21.36 10.84
CA ARG A 476 -23.01 22.66 10.46
C ARG A 476 -21.53 22.75 10.81
N LEU A 477 -20.72 23.21 9.87
CA LEU A 477 -19.31 23.50 10.09
C LEU A 477 -19.15 24.84 10.82
N VAL A 478 -18.33 24.83 11.89
CA VAL A 478 -17.96 26.03 12.65
C VAL A 478 -16.46 26.22 12.51
N ARG A 479 -16.06 27.33 11.91
CA ARG A 479 -14.67 27.68 11.62
C ARG A 479 -14.09 28.50 12.73
N GLY A 480 -13.34 27.87 13.63
CA GLY A 480 -12.56 28.54 14.68
C GLY A 480 -11.17 28.97 14.17
N ALA A 481 -10.51 29.84 14.91
CA ALA A 481 -9.18 30.33 14.53
C ALA A 481 -8.11 29.21 14.57
N ASN A 482 -8.16 28.35 15.56
CA ASN A 482 -7.17 27.27 15.76
C ASN A 482 -7.74 25.89 15.41
N GLU A 483 -9.00 25.67 15.65
CA GLU A 483 -9.67 24.39 15.49
C GLU A 483 -11.06 24.59 14.89
N TRP A 484 -11.44 23.70 13.97
CA TRP A 484 -12.77 23.67 13.40
C TRP A 484 -13.62 22.59 14.07
N SER A 485 -14.92 22.80 14.11
CA SER A 485 -15.85 21.83 14.67
C SER A 485 -17.07 21.60 13.77
N ILE A 486 -17.65 20.42 13.88
CA ILE A 486 -18.95 20.10 13.30
C ILE A 486 -19.94 20.01 14.46
N VAL A 487 -21.04 20.75 14.34
CA VAL A 487 -22.09 20.79 15.37
C VAL A 487 -23.43 20.36 14.79
N GLU A 488 -24.25 19.75 15.62
CA GLU A 488 -25.59 19.34 15.27
C GLU A 488 -26.54 20.54 15.23
N VAL A 489 -27.38 20.59 14.21
CA VAL A 489 -28.43 21.64 14.11
C VAL A 489 -29.61 21.25 15.02
N PRO A 490 -30.04 22.12 15.96
CA PRO A 490 -31.05 21.77 16.97
C PRO A 490 -32.38 21.25 16.41
N ASN A 491 -32.81 21.75 15.24
CA ASN A 491 -34.11 21.40 14.62
C ASN A 491 -33.93 20.54 13.35
N ALA A 492 -32.94 19.63 13.35
CA ALA A 492 -32.73 18.71 12.24
C ALA A 492 -33.97 17.85 12.00
N THR A 493 -34.36 17.72 10.74
CA THR A 493 -35.54 16.92 10.33
C THR A 493 -35.27 15.42 10.56
N ALA A 494 -36.35 14.64 10.62
CA ALA A 494 -36.25 13.19 10.73
C ALA A 494 -35.41 12.55 9.57
N ALA A 495 -35.47 13.13 8.37
CA ALA A 495 -34.67 12.70 7.23
C ALA A 495 -33.20 12.98 7.46
N GLN A 496 -32.81 14.17 7.91
CA GLN A 496 -31.43 14.52 8.26
C GLN A 496 -30.87 13.63 9.36
N LEU A 497 -31.67 13.35 10.40
CA LEU A 497 -31.26 12.45 11.49
C LEU A 497 -31.01 11.03 11.02
N ARG A 498 -31.84 10.51 10.10
CA ARG A 498 -31.58 9.17 9.49
C ARG A 498 -30.31 9.15 8.66
N LEU A 499 -30.07 10.16 7.82
CA LEU A 499 -28.84 10.26 7.03
C LEU A 499 -27.61 10.32 7.94
N ARG A 500 -27.64 11.15 8.99
CA ARG A 500 -26.59 11.28 9.99
C ARG A 500 -26.31 9.95 10.68
N ALA A 501 -27.34 9.28 11.19
CA ALA A 501 -27.21 7.99 11.87
C ALA A 501 -26.60 6.92 10.95
N GLY A 502 -27.01 6.88 9.68
CA GLY A 502 -26.44 5.98 8.69
C GLY A 502 -24.98 6.29 8.38
N TRP A 503 -24.65 7.57 8.20
CA TRP A 503 -23.26 7.97 7.95
C TRP A 503 -22.34 7.67 9.14
N VAL A 504 -22.74 8.03 10.37
CA VAL A 504 -21.95 7.77 11.58
C VAL A 504 -21.74 6.28 11.80
N SER A 505 -22.78 5.44 11.62
CA SER A 505 -22.68 4.01 11.83
C SER A 505 -22.06 3.22 10.65
N GLY A 506 -21.93 3.85 9.49
CA GLY A 506 -21.51 3.17 8.25
C GLY A 506 -22.60 2.28 7.63
N LYS A 507 -23.84 2.34 8.12
CA LYS A 507 -24.94 1.48 7.64
C LYS A 507 -25.78 2.22 6.60
N SER A 508 -26.21 1.49 5.58
CA SER A 508 -27.31 1.86 4.70
C SER A 508 -28.64 1.44 5.32
N SER A 509 -29.72 2.14 5.00
CA SER A 509 -31.07 1.87 5.53
C SER A 509 -31.82 0.86 4.66
#